data_6198d1c05d1285202834ca1090902a49
#
_entry.id   6198d1c05d1285202834ca1090902a49
#
_cell.length_a   1.000
_cell.length_b   1.000
_cell.length_c   1.000
_cell.angle_alpha   90.00
_cell.angle_beta   90.00
_cell.angle_gamma   90.00
#
_symmetry.space_group_name_H-M   'P 1'
#
loop_
_entity.id
_entity.type
_entity.pdbx_description
1 polymer ?
#
loop_
_entity_poly.entity_id
_entity_poly.type
_entity_poly.pdbx_seq_one_letter_code
_entity_poly.pdbx_strand_id
1 'polypeptide(L)'
;MRAFIKSILFLTITIILLLYEAVISLLMLPFGNCNRLRILVPQVPFWARLYAFVLGVEIRLSGRENIPEKGPYCIIGNHLSYLDILFVGYHFPLVFVGRHDVKYWPLVGGVAWMLGTVFVDRSIRGKADRPYIRQIVKRFQQGFNIVIFPEGTSTDGRDVLPFKKTIFTCPIRAGVPILPITIRYLTIDGEPFGDANRDRVCWYGDMGFVDHFWRFLKLKRMVVEIVAHPIFTEPLAEDWIQQTRDVSARIYQIVRENYIQS
;
A
#
# COMPACT_ATOMS: atom_id res chain seq x y z
N MET A 1 11.04 -8.85 -26.31
CA MET A 1 10.42 -10.16 -26.01
C MET A 1 9.99 -10.25 -24.53
N ARG A 2 10.86 -10.11 -23.50
CA ARG A 2 10.52 -10.24 -22.07
C ARG A 2 9.37 -9.33 -21.62
N ALA A 3 9.43 -8.02 -21.88
CA ALA A 3 8.37 -7.07 -21.49
C ALA A 3 7.02 -7.47 -22.08
N PHE A 4 7.00 -7.92 -23.32
CA PHE A 4 5.78 -8.36 -23.99
C PHE A 4 5.18 -9.61 -23.32
N ILE A 5 6.01 -10.61 -23.00
CA ILE A 5 5.56 -11.82 -22.27
C ILE A 5 5.00 -11.43 -20.90
N LYS A 6 5.73 -10.60 -20.14
CA LYS A 6 5.28 -10.12 -18.83
C LYS A 6 3.96 -9.34 -18.94
N SER A 7 3.78 -8.50 -19.99
CA SER A 7 2.54 -7.78 -20.20
C SER A 7 1.36 -8.72 -20.42
N ILE A 8 1.53 -9.74 -21.27
CA ILE A 8 0.48 -10.73 -21.53
C ILE A 8 0.11 -11.45 -20.23
N LEU A 9 1.11 -11.96 -19.50
CA LEU A 9 0.88 -12.67 -18.24
C LEU A 9 0.21 -11.77 -17.20
N PHE A 10 0.69 -10.52 -17.05
CA PHE A 10 0.09 -9.54 -16.14
C PHE A 10 -1.37 -9.27 -16.48
N LEU A 11 -1.68 -9.02 -17.75
CA LEU A 11 -3.05 -8.78 -18.22
C LEU A 11 -3.93 -10.01 -18.01
N THR A 12 -3.44 -11.21 -18.35
CA THR A 12 -4.17 -12.47 -18.14
C THR A 12 -4.53 -12.67 -16.68
N ILE A 13 -3.56 -12.50 -15.76
CA ILE A 13 -3.80 -12.61 -14.32
C ILE A 13 -4.82 -11.55 -13.86
N THR A 14 -4.70 -10.32 -14.36
CA THR A 14 -5.62 -9.23 -13.98
C THR A 14 -7.04 -9.52 -14.45
N ILE A 15 -7.22 -10.06 -15.66
CA ILE A 15 -8.54 -10.46 -16.17
C ILE A 15 -9.12 -11.61 -15.34
N ILE A 16 -8.31 -12.63 -15.02
CA ILE A 16 -8.74 -13.75 -14.17
C ILE A 16 -9.15 -13.24 -12.79
N LEU A 17 -8.35 -12.35 -12.18
CA LEU A 17 -8.66 -11.74 -10.89
C LEU A 17 -9.97 -10.95 -10.94
N LEU A 18 -10.16 -10.11 -11.97
CA LEU A 18 -11.40 -9.33 -12.14
C LEU A 18 -12.64 -10.23 -12.28
N LEU A 19 -12.54 -11.28 -13.08
CA LEU A 19 -13.64 -12.26 -13.23
C LEU A 19 -13.94 -12.97 -11.92
N TYR A 20 -12.91 -13.42 -11.22
CA TYR A 20 -13.03 -14.03 -9.90
C TYR A 20 -13.70 -13.10 -8.89
N GLU A 21 -13.21 -11.86 -8.76
CA GLU A 21 -13.77 -10.85 -7.87
C GLU A 21 -15.22 -10.50 -8.23
N ALA A 22 -15.55 -10.44 -9.53
CA ALA A 22 -16.91 -10.20 -10.01
C ALA A 22 -17.85 -11.34 -9.62
N VAL A 23 -17.43 -12.60 -9.77
CA VAL A 23 -18.21 -13.77 -9.36
C VAL A 23 -18.45 -13.75 -7.85
N ILE A 24 -17.40 -13.55 -7.03
CA ILE A 24 -17.55 -13.44 -5.58
C ILE A 24 -18.46 -12.27 -5.21
N SER A 25 -18.32 -11.13 -5.89
CA SER A 25 -19.16 -9.94 -5.63
C SER A 25 -20.62 -10.22 -5.94
N LEU A 26 -20.92 -10.94 -7.01
CA LEU A 26 -22.28 -11.33 -7.39
C LEU A 26 -22.88 -12.31 -6.38
N LEU A 27 -22.15 -13.35 -6.00
CA LEU A 27 -22.58 -14.32 -5.00
C LEU A 27 -22.79 -13.71 -3.61
N MET A 28 -22.00 -12.69 -3.27
CA MET A 28 -22.07 -12.02 -1.97
C MET A 28 -23.07 -10.85 -1.93
N LEU A 29 -23.74 -10.50 -3.03
CA LEU A 29 -24.74 -9.41 -3.04
C LEU A 29 -25.76 -9.50 -1.91
N PRO A 30 -26.39 -10.67 -1.62
CA PRO A 30 -27.37 -10.77 -0.55
C PRO A 30 -26.78 -10.59 0.85
N PHE A 31 -25.47 -10.86 1.01
CA PHE A 31 -24.80 -10.86 2.32
C PHE A 31 -24.09 -9.54 2.64
N GLY A 32 -24.06 -8.59 1.70
CA GLY A 32 -23.49 -7.27 1.87
C GLY A 32 -21.98 -7.17 1.72
N ASN A 33 -21.51 -5.94 1.58
CA ASN A 33 -20.14 -5.60 1.20
C ASN A 33 -19.06 -6.07 2.21
N CYS A 34 -19.39 -6.08 3.50
CA CYS A 34 -18.43 -6.52 4.53
C CYS A 34 -18.09 -7.99 4.38
N ASN A 35 -19.07 -8.84 4.15
CA ASN A 35 -18.86 -10.28 3.98
C ASN A 35 -18.11 -10.60 2.68
N ARG A 36 -18.38 -9.87 1.61
CA ARG A 36 -17.60 -9.94 0.38
C ARG A 36 -16.11 -9.66 0.65
N LEU A 37 -15.78 -8.58 1.35
CA LEU A 37 -14.39 -8.22 1.66
C LEU A 37 -13.71 -9.23 2.59
N ARG A 38 -14.44 -9.87 3.50
CA ARG A 38 -13.91 -10.96 4.34
C ARG A 38 -13.45 -12.18 3.53
N ILE A 39 -13.96 -12.34 2.31
CA ILE A 39 -13.52 -13.38 1.37
C ILE A 39 -12.35 -12.88 0.51
N LEU A 40 -12.45 -11.66 -0.03
CA LEU A 40 -11.48 -11.15 -1.01
C LEU A 40 -10.17 -10.68 -0.38
N VAL A 41 -10.24 -9.95 0.75
CA VAL A 41 -9.04 -9.35 1.37
C VAL A 41 -8.00 -10.38 1.84
N PRO A 42 -8.37 -11.54 2.43
CA PRO A 42 -7.39 -12.58 2.80
C PRO A 42 -6.60 -13.16 1.63
N GLN A 43 -7.09 -12.99 0.40
CA GLN A 43 -6.46 -13.51 -0.81
C GLN A 43 -5.47 -12.53 -1.46
N VAL A 44 -5.41 -11.28 -0.98
CA VAL A 44 -4.46 -10.28 -1.47
C VAL A 44 -3.02 -10.82 -1.52
N PRO A 45 -2.48 -11.50 -0.49
CA PRO A 45 -1.13 -12.05 -0.56
C PRO A 45 -0.92 -13.10 -1.66
N PHE A 46 -1.92 -13.93 -1.94
CA PHE A 46 -1.83 -14.91 -3.01
C PHE A 46 -1.67 -14.22 -4.38
N TRP A 47 -2.54 -13.27 -4.70
CA TRP A 47 -2.50 -12.53 -5.96
C TRP A 47 -1.23 -11.69 -6.08
N ALA A 48 -0.83 -11.02 -4.99
CA ALA A 48 0.40 -10.24 -4.96
C ALA A 48 1.65 -11.09 -5.22
N ARG A 49 1.72 -12.32 -4.68
CA ARG A 49 2.80 -13.28 -4.95
C ARG A 49 2.84 -13.70 -6.41
N LEU A 50 1.68 -13.94 -7.01
CA LEU A 50 1.57 -14.30 -8.42
C LEU A 50 2.07 -13.16 -9.33
N TYR A 51 1.67 -11.91 -9.04
CA TYR A 51 2.19 -10.74 -9.75
C TYR A 51 3.70 -10.57 -9.55
N ALA A 52 4.20 -10.67 -8.32
CA ALA A 52 5.62 -10.55 -8.02
C ALA A 52 6.45 -11.58 -8.79
N PHE A 53 5.98 -12.84 -8.86
CA PHE A 53 6.61 -13.90 -9.66
C PHE A 53 6.72 -13.52 -11.14
N VAL A 54 5.61 -13.10 -11.76
CA VAL A 54 5.58 -12.71 -13.19
C VAL A 54 6.47 -11.51 -13.44
N LEU A 55 6.44 -10.53 -12.53
CA LEU A 55 7.23 -9.30 -12.64
C LEU A 55 8.72 -9.53 -12.37
N GLY A 56 9.09 -10.66 -11.74
CA GLY A 56 10.47 -10.97 -11.37
C GLY A 56 10.94 -10.16 -10.17
N VAL A 57 10.03 -9.95 -9.20
CA VAL A 57 10.32 -9.22 -7.95
C VAL A 57 10.45 -10.20 -6.80
N GLU A 58 11.58 -10.16 -6.10
CA GLU A 58 11.81 -10.83 -4.83
C GLU A 58 11.49 -9.86 -3.71
N ILE A 59 10.60 -10.24 -2.79
CA ILE A 59 10.17 -9.38 -1.69
C ILE A 59 10.55 -10.05 -0.38
N ARG A 60 11.45 -9.42 0.35
CA ARG A 60 11.94 -9.86 1.65
C ARG A 60 11.17 -9.14 2.77
N LEU A 61 11.02 -9.81 3.90
CA LEU A 61 10.39 -9.25 5.10
C LEU A 61 11.29 -9.49 6.30
N SER A 62 11.74 -8.39 6.91
CA SER A 62 12.50 -8.35 8.16
C SER A 62 11.62 -7.82 9.29
N GLY A 63 11.91 -8.16 10.56
CA GLY A 63 11.14 -7.71 11.71
C GLY A 63 9.78 -8.41 11.84
N ARG A 64 9.68 -9.68 11.43
CA ARG A 64 8.43 -10.46 11.49
C ARG A 64 7.83 -10.55 12.89
N GLU A 65 8.66 -10.53 13.90
CA GLU A 65 8.31 -10.54 15.33
C GLU A 65 7.50 -9.32 15.77
N ASN A 66 7.57 -8.23 15.00
CA ASN A 66 6.84 -6.98 15.26
C ASN A 66 5.42 -7.00 14.69
N ILE A 67 5.07 -8.01 13.88
CA ILE A 67 3.77 -8.07 13.22
C ILE A 67 2.75 -8.71 14.15
N PRO A 68 1.62 -8.03 14.45
CA PRO A 68 0.57 -8.63 15.26
C PRO A 68 0.00 -9.90 14.63
N GLU A 69 -0.17 -10.94 15.43
CA GLU A 69 -0.83 -12.18 14.99
C GLU A 69 -2.29 -11.96 14.61
N LYS A 70 -2.94 -10.98 15.26
CA LYS A 70 -4.36 -10.65 15.04
C LYS A 70 -4.52 -9.16 14.72
N GLY A 71 -5.36 -8.86 13.75
CA GLY A 71 -5.76 -7.49 13.40
C GLY A 71 -7.04 -7.02 14.09
N PRO A 72 -7.52 -5.82 13.77
CA PRO A 72 -6.97 -4.92 12.76
C PRO A 72 -5.79 -4.08 13.25
N TYR A 73 -4.91 -3.72 12.33
CA TYR A 73 -3.83 -2.74 12.55
C TYR A 73 -3.63 -1.88 11.30
N CYS A 74 -3.04 -0.70 11.50
CA CYS A 74 -2.71 0.23 10.43
C CYS A 74 -1.24 0.08 10.05
N ILE A 75 -0.95 -0.25 8.78
CA ILE A 75 0.42 -0.27 8.25
C ILE A 75 0.73 1.12 7.72
N ILE A 76 1.84 1.71 8.17
CA ILE A 76 2.29 3.04 7.74
C ILE A 76 3.74 2.96 7.28
N GLY A 77 4.02 3.43 6.05
CA GLY A 77 5.37 3.41 5.48
C GLY A 77 5.65 4.52 4.50
N ASN A 78 6.90 4.56 4.02
CA ASN A 78 7.32 5.41 2.90
C ASN A 78 6.77 4.89 1.56
N HIS A 79 6.82 5.75 0.52
CA HIS A 79 6.19 5.46 -0.77
C HIS A 79 7.09 5.86 -1.94
N LEU A 80 7.51 4.86 -2.72
CA LEU A 80 8.43 5.02 -3.85
C LEU A 80 7.72 4.87 -5.20
N SER A 81 6.68 4.03 -5.25
CA SER A 81 5.99 3.70 -6.49
C SER A 81 4.59 3.13 -6.24
N TYR A 82 3.71 3.16 -7.24
CA TYR A 82 2.45 2.38 -7.20
C TYR A 82 2.68 0.87 -6.99
N LEU A 83 3.89 0.39 -7.24
CA LEU A 83 4.30 -1.00 -7.00
C LEU A 83 4.35 -1.36 -5.52
N ASP A 84 4.53 -0.40 -4.62
CA ASP A 84 4.59 -0.64 -3.17
C ASP A 84 3.31 -1.28 -2.64
N ILE A 85 2.18 -0.98 -3.27
CA ILE A 85 0.88 -1.61 -2.99
C ILE A 85 0.99 -3.13 -3.14
N LEU A 86 1.61 -3.58 -4.25
CA LEU A 86 1.87 -4.99 -4.52
C LEU A 86 2.85 -5.57 -3.51
N PHE A 87 3.92 -4.84 -3.20
CA PHE A 87 4.97 -5.33 -2.31
C PHE A 87 4.47 -5.51 -0.88
N VAL A 88 3.71 -4.55 -0.35
CA VAL A 88 3.08 -4.69 0.97
C VAL A 88 2.00 -5.77 0.94
N GLY A 89 1.17 -5.80 -0.10
CA GLY A 89 0.14 -6.83 -0.30
C GLY A 89 0.69 -8.27 -0.36
N TYR A 90 1.96 -8.45 -0.73
CA TYR A 90 2.61 -9.76 -0.78
C TYR A 90 2.65 -10.47 0.59
N HIS A 91 2.81 -9.70 1.66
CA HIS A 91 2.93 -10.22 3.03
C HIS A 91 1.66 -10.03 3.87
N PHE A 92 0.84 -9.04 3.54
CA PHE A 92 -0.26 -8.62 4.40
C PHE A 92 -1.61 -8.69 3.70
N PRO A 93 -2.62 -9.36 4.29
CA PRO A 93 -4.00 -9.23 3.87
C PRO A 93 -4.54 -7.86 4.33
N LEU A 94 -4.76 -6.95 3.40
CA LEU A 94 -5.11 -5.58 3.73
C LEU A 94 -5.98 -4.88 2.69
N VAL A 95 -6.63 -3.80 3.13
CA VAL A 95 -7.33 -2.83 2.29
C VAL A 95 -6.40 -1.66 2.00
N PHE A 96 -6.43 -1.16 0.78
CA PHE A 96 -5.58 -0.05 0.35
C PHE A 96 -6.26 1.31 0.51
N VAL A 97 -5.44 2.36 0.65
CA VAL A 97 -5.87 3.75 0.55
C VAL A 97 -5.19 4.35 -0.68
N GLY A 98 -5.97 4.76 -1.65
CA GLY A 98 -5.48 5.24 -2.93
C GLY A 98 -5.98 6.64 -3.31
N ARG A 99 -5.35 7.26 -4.28
CA ARG A 99 -5.79 8.52 -4.89
C ARG A 99 -7.11 8.29 -5.64
N HIS A 100 -7.98 9.30 -5.66
CA HIS A 100 -9.33 9.19 -6.27
C HIS A 100 -9.27 8.87 -7.78
N ASP A 101 -8.30 9.40 -8.50
CA ASP A 101 -8.14 9.17 -9.94
C ASP A 101 -7.79 7.70 -10.30
N VAL A 102 -7.13 6.96 -9.40
CA VAL A 102 -6.82 5.54 -9.59
C VAL A 102 -8.09 4.69 -9.83
N LYS A 103 -9.23 5.13 -9.30
CA LYS A 103 -10.53 4.49 -9.54
C LYS A 103 -10.87 4.38 -11.04
N TYR A 104 -10.36 5.29 -11.84
CA TYR A 104 -10.66 5.36 -13.29
C TYR A 104 -9.57 4.71 -14.15
N TRP A 105 -8.52 4.15 -13.53
CA TRP A 105 -7.49 3.45 -14.29
C TRP A 105 -8.04 2.14 -14.85
N PRO A 106 -7.84 1.87 -16.14
CA PRO A 106 -8.31 0.65 -16.77
C PRO A 106 -7.82 -0.60 -16.00
N LEU A 107 -8.72 -1.54 -15.73
CA LEU A 107 -8.49 -2.79 -15.00
C LEU A 107 -8.11 -2.57 -13.53
N VAL A 108 -7.05 -1.80 -13.25
CA VAL A 108 -6.54 -1.55 -11.87
C VAL A 108 -7.60 -0.90 -10.98
N GLY A 109 -8.35 0.08 -11.52
CA GLY A 109 -9.43 0.73 -10.78
C GLY A 109 -10.55 -0.23 -10.38
N GLY A 110 -10.87 -1.18 -11.25
CA GLY A 110 -11.85 -2.24 -10.98
C GLY A 110 -11.42 -3.16 -9.84
N VAL A 111 -10.18 -3.70 -9.92
CA VAL A 111 -9.59 -4.53 -8.86
C VAL A 111 -9.56 -3.75 -7.53
N ALA A 112 -9.04 -2.53 -7.54
CA ALA A 112 -8.96 -1.71 -6.34
C ALA A 112 -10.34 -1.45 -5.70
N TRP A 113 -11.37 -1.16 -6.52
CA TRP A 113 -12.73 -0.95 -6.04
C TRP A 113 -13.32 -2.22 -5.42
N MET A 114 -13.15 -3.37 -6.08
CA MET A 114 -13.66 -4.65 -5.58
C MET A 114 -12.96 -5.10 -4.29
N LEU A 115 -11.67 -4.83 -4.13
CA LEU A 115 -10.92 -5.06 -2.89
C LEU A 115 -11.23 -4.04 -1.77
N GLY A 116 -12.17 -3.12 -2.00
CA GLY A 116 -12.63 -2.20 -0.98
C GLY A 116 -11.71 -1.03 -0.68
N THR A 117 -10.79 -0.72 -1.62
CA THR A 117 -9.90 0.44 -1.54
C THR A 117 -10.66 1.70 -1.16
N VAL A 118 -10.12 2.45 -0.21
CA VAL A 118 -10.65 3.77 0.15
C VAL A 118 -9.99 4.83 -0.71
N PHE A 119 -10.78 5.45 -1.59
CA PHE A 119 -10.27 6.48 -2.50
C PHE A 119 -10.32 7.86 -1.84
N VAL A 120 -9.16 8.53 -1.81
CA VAL A 120 -8.98 9.84 -1.18
C VAL A 120 -9.08 10.94 -2.23
N ASP A 121 -10.13 11.74 -2.11
CA ASP A 121 -10.23 12.99 -2.86
C ASP A 121 -9.54 14.12 -2.08
N ARG A 122 -8.44 14.63 -2.64
CA ARG A 122 -7.62 15.69 -2.04
C ARG A 122 -8.11 17.09 -2.34
N SER A 123 -9.07 17.24 -3.25
CA SER A 123 -9.68 18.53 -3.59
C SER A 123 -10.53 19.07 -2.45
N ILE A 124 -11.03 18.17 -1.60
CA ILE A 124 -11.84 18.51 -0.42
C ILE A 124 -10.92 19.07 0.67
N ARG A 125 -10.72 20.39 0.68
CA ARG A 125 -9.97 21.13 1.71
C ARG A 125 -10.87 21.55 2.88
N GLY A 126 -10.30 21.65 4.07
CA GLY A 126 -10.87 22.40 5.19
C GLY A 126 -11.90 21.71 6.09
N LYS A 127 -12.25 20.45 5.89
CA LYS A 127 -13.20 19.73 6.77
C LYS A 127 -12.46 18.76 7.69
N ALA A 128 -12.61 18.93 9.02
CA ALA A 128 -12.07 17.99 10.01
C ALA A 128 -12.67 16.57 9.86
N ASP A 129 -13.89 16.47 9.36
CA ASP A 129 -14.60 15.21 9.12
C ASP A 129 -14.67 14.88 7.62
N ARG A 130 -13.52 14.54 7.06
CA ARG A 130 -13.43 14.16 5.64
C ARG A 130 -14.05 12.77 5.41
N PRO A 131 -14.84 12.57 4.34
CA PRO A 131 -15.54 11.31 4.07
C PRO A 131 -14.65 10.09 4.08
N TYR A 132 -13.41 10.21 3.57
CA TYR A 132 -12.45 9.10 3.54
C TYR A 132 -11.97 8.69 4.93
N ILE A 133 -11.86 9.62 5.91
CA ILE A 133 -11.49 9.29 7.29
C ILE A 133 -12.54 8.37 7.90
N ARG A 134 -13.83 8.70 7.75
CA ARG A 134 -14.93 7.83 8.21
C ARG A 134 -14.91 6.47 7.54
N GLN A 135 -14.59 6.41 6.24
CA GLN A 135 -14.50 5.15 5.52
C GLN A 135 -13.33 4.29 6.02
N ILE A 136 -12.16 4.87 6.27
CA ILE A 136 -11.00 4.16 6.83
C ILE A 136 -11.32 3.63 8.23
N VAL A 137 -11.86 4.47 9.12
CA VAL A 137 -12.28 4.06 10.47
C VAL A 137 -13.28 2.91 10.40
N LYS A 138 -14.28 2.99 9.50
CA LYS A 138 -15.25 1.91 9.27
C LYS A 138 -14.57 0.60 8.84
N ARG A 139 -13.53 0.65 8.01
CA ARG A 139 -12.78 -0.57 7.61
C ARG A 139 -12.05 -1.19 8.79
N PHE A 140 -11.43 -0.40 9.66
CA PHE A 140 -10.84 -0.89 10.90
C PHE A 140 -11.89 -1.55 11.81
N GLN A 141 -13.04 -0.91 12.01
CA GLN A 141 -14.15 -1.47 12.79
C GLN A 141 -14.72 -2.77 12.20
N GLN A 142 -14.56 -2.99 10.90
CA GLN A 142 -14.92 -4.23 10.21
C GLN A 142 -13.86 -5.33 10.34
N GLY A 143 -12.70 -5.04 10.99
CA GLY A 143 -11.62 -5.99 11.26
C GLY A 143 -10.56 -6.07 10.16
N PHE A 144 -10.49 -5.10 9.23
CA PHE A 144 -9.50 -5.11 8.15
C PHE A 144 -8.25 -4.33 8.51
N ASN A 145 -7.08 -4.90 8.17
CA ASN A 145 -5.83 -4.15 8.15
C ASN A 145 -5.85 -3.14 7.00
N ILE A 146 -5.20 -2.00 7.19
CA ILE A 146 -5.16 -0.96 6.16
C ILE A 146 -3.72 -0.47 6.01
N VAL A 147 -3.26 -0.32 4.76
CA VAL A 147 -1.99 0.36 4.47
C VAL A 147 -2.23 1.81 4.08
N ILE A 148 -1.40 2.69 4.62
CA ILE A 148 -1.42 4.13 4.36
C ILE A 148 0.01 4.60 4.10
N PHE A 149 0.19 5.39 3.03
CA PHE A 149 1.42 6.09 2.71
C PHE A 149 1.25 7.58 3.01
N PRO A 150 1.69 8.07 4.21
CA PRO A 150 1.37 9.42 4.67
C PRO A 150 2.10 10.52 3.92
N GLU A 151 3.15 10.21 3.15
CA GLU A 151 3.79 11.16 2.24
C GLU A 151 2.76 11.74 1.26
N GLY A 152 1.75 10.93 0.94
CA GLY A 152 0.65 11.32 0.08
C GLY A 152 1.03 11.46 -1.39
N THR A 153 2.24 11.14 -1.77
CA THR A 153 2.76 10.96 -3.13
C THR A 153 3.89 9.96 -3.08
N SER A 154 4.20 9.32 -4.18
CA SER A 154 5.44 8.55 -4.32
C SER A 154 6.62 9.47 -4.65
N THR A 155 7.83 9.03 -4.30
CA THR A 155 9.07 9.81 -4.37
C THR A 155 10.12 9.15 -5.25
N ASP A 156 11.20 9.87 -5.49
CA ASP A 156 12.37 9.37 -6.23
C ASP A 156 13.28 8.46 -5.38
N GLY A 157 12.93 8.25 -4.11
CA GLY A 157 13.67 7.37 -3.21
C GLY A 157 14.99 7.93 -2.70
N ARG A 158 15.25 9.24 -2.78
CA ARG A 158 16.41 9.86 -2.14
C ARG A 158 16.23 10.08 -0.65
N ASP A 159 15.02 10.38 -0.25
CA ASP A 159 14.63 10.58 1.15
C ASP A 159 13.14 10.30 1.32
N VAL A 160 12.70 10.18 2.56
CA VAL A 160 11.30 10.06 2.94
C VAL A 160 10.72 11.45 3.16
N LEU A 161 9.63 11.77 2.45
CA LEU A 161 8.96 13.05 2.62
C LEU A 161 8.24 13.15 3.97
N PRO A 162 8.07 14.37 4.52
CA PRO A 162 7.35 14.58 5.77
C PRO A 162 5.93 13.98 5.74
N PHE A 163 5.57 13.24 6.78
CA PHE A 163 4.29 12.58 6.88
C PHE A 163 3.14 13.57 7.14
N LYS A 164 2.06 13.43 6.37
CA LYS A 164 0.83 14.21 6.55
C LYS A 164 0.09 13.76 7.80
N LYS A 165 0.12 14.58 8.84
CA LYS A 165 -0.42 14.27 10.18
C LYS A 165 -1.89 13.86 10.17
N THR A 166 -2.72 14.49 9.34
CA THR A 166 -4.18 14.27 9.32
C THR A 166 -4.59 12.81 9.12
N ILE A 167 -3.80 12.02 8.38
CA ILE A 167 -4.18 10.63 8.11
C ILE A 167 -4.02 9.73 9.34
N PHE A 168 -3.14 10.09 10.28
CA PHE A 168 -2.96 9.37 11.54
C PHE A 168 -4.19 9.46 12.47
N THR A 169 -5.06 10.43 12.23
CA THR A 169 -6.38 10.49 12.89
C THR A 169 -7.18 9.20 12.70
N CYS A 170 -6.99 8.49 11.59
CA CYS A 170 -7.75 7.28 11.30
C CYS A 170 -7.47 6.14 12.28
N PRO A 171 -6.22 5.65 12.44
CA PRO A 171 -5.91 4.59 13.40
C PRO A 171 -6.12 5.04 14.84
N ILE A 172 -5.79 6.28 15.20
CA ILE A 172 -5.96 6.82 16.57
C ILE A 172 -7.45 6.83 16.95
N ARG A 173 -8.33 7.37 16.12
CA ARG A 173 -9.79 7.37 16.38
C ARG A 173 -10.40 5.97 16.35
N ALA A 174 -9.83 5.05 15.62
CA ALA A 174 -10.27 3.67 15.58
C ALA A 174 -9.75 2.83 16.75
N GLY A 175 -8.78 3.34 17.53
CA GLY A 175 -8.14 2.63 18.61
C GLY A 175 -7.35 1.40 18.13
N VAL A 176 -6.79 1.45 16.90
CA VAL A 176 -6.05 0.33 16.34
C VAL A 176 -4.55 0.58 16.39
N PRO A 177 -3.73 -0.46 16.64
CA PRO A 177 -2.27 -0.36 16.61
C PRO A 177 -1.76 0.11 15.25
N ILE A 178 -0.59 0.76 15.25
CA ILE A 178 0.12 1.15 14.04
C ILE A 178 1.39 0.31 13.90
N LEU A 179 1.53 -0.35 12.77
CA LEU A 179 2.74 -1.07 12.37
C LEU A 179 3.54 -0.17 11.40
N PRO A 180 4.62 0.49 11.84
CA PRO A 180 5.49 1.22 10.95
C PRO A 180 6.27 0.22 10.09
N ILE A 181 6.41 0.52 8.80
CA ILE A 181 7.25 -0.25 7.88
C ILE A 181 8.18 0.68 7.11
N THR A 182 9.35 0.18 6.74
CA THR A 182 10.24 0.83 5.76
C THR A 182 10.33 -0.02 4.52
N ILE A 183 10.04 0.56 3.36
CA ILE A 183 10.19 -0.10 2.05
C ILE A 183 11.52 0.34 1.46
N ARG A 184 12.37 -0.62 1.13
CA ARG A 184 13.69 -0.43 0.55
C ARG A 184 13.79 -1.17 -0.77
N TYR A 185 14.19 -0.48 -1.82
CA TYR A 185 14.60 -1.14 -3.06
C TYR A 185 16.08 -1.46 -2.94
N LEU A 186 16.45 -2.73 -3.01
CA LEU A 186 17.84 -3.14 -2.76
C LEU A 186 18.64 -3.25 -4.05
N THR A 187 18.11 -4.01 -5.03
CA THR A 187 18.83 -4.23 -6.30
C THR A 187 17.90 -4.23 -7.48
N ILE A 188 18.38 -3.72 -8.61
CA ILE A 188 17.70 -3.68 -9.89
C ILE A 188 18.59 -4.34 -10.93
N ASP A 189 18.17 -5.48 -11.47
CA ASP A 189 18.94 -6.29 -12.44
C ASP A 189 20.34 -6.70 -11.94
N GLY A 190 20.51 -6.81 -10.61
CA GLY A 190 21.77 -7.18 -9.95
C GLY A 190 22.60 -5.99 -9.46
N GLU A 191 22.29 -4.77 -9.92
CA GLU A 191 22.97 -3.55 -9.49
C GLU A 191 22.29 -2.96 -8.25
N PRO A 192 23.02 -2.35 -7.30
CA PRO A 192 22.45 -1.64 -6.18
C PRO A 192 21.47 -0.56 -6.64
N PHE A 193 20.37 -0.36 -5.87
CA PHE A 193 19.44 0.74 -6.11
C PHE A 193 20.14 2.09 -5.92
N GLY A 194 19.93 3.01 -6.85
CA GLY A 194 20.53 4.34 -6.79
C GLY A 194 20.18 5.22 -7.99
N ASP A 195 20.92 6.33 -8.17
CA ASP A 195 20.64 7.34 -9.21
C ASP A 195 20.59 6.76 -10.63
N ALA A 196 21.40 5.75 -10.91
CA ALA A 196 21.49 5.15 -12.25
C ALA A 196 20.27 4.34 -12.67
N ASN A 197 19.46 3.85 -11.70
CA ASN A 197 18.37 2.93 -12.00
C ASN A 197 17.02 3.25 -11.34
N ARG A 198 16.98 4.28 -10.46
CA ARG A 198 15.74 4.66 -9.73
C ARG A 198 14.55 4.95 -10.64
N ASP A 199 14.75 5.63 -11.76
CA ASP A 199 13.69 6.02 -12.70
C ASP A 199 13.04 4.81 -13.41
N ARG A 200 13.60 3.64 -13.24
CA ARG A 200 13.03 2.39 -13.76
C ARG A 200 12.00 1.77 -12.82
N VAL A 201 12.02 2.14 -11.54
CA VAL A 201 11.25 1.51 -10.45
C VAL A 201 10.48 2.50 -9.58
N CYS A 202 11.03 3.68 -9.30
CA CYS A 202 10.34 4.77 -8.62
C CYS A 202 9.42 5.49 -9.59
N TRP A 203 8.22 5.81 -9.14
CA TRP A 203 7.24 6.56 -9.93
C TRP A 203 6.89 7.86 -9.22
N TYR A 204 7.34 8.98 -9.75
CA TYR A 204 7.23 10.28 -9.11
C TYR A 204 7.10 11.42 -10.14
N GLY A 205 6.76 12.62 -9.64
CA GLY A 205 6.57 13.79 -10.49
C GLY A 205 5.47 13.56 -11.54
N ASP A 206 5.76 13.95 -12.76
CA ASP A 206 4.84 13.89 -13.90
C ASP A 206 5.06 12.64 -14.77
N MET A 207 5.68 11.59 -14.23
CA MET A 207 5.92 10.35 -14.97
C MET A 207 4.60 9.72 -15.42
N GLY A 208 4.46 9.46 -16.73
CA GLY A 208 3.33 8.73 -17.29
C GLY A 208 3.32 7.27 -16.81
N PHE A 209 2.16 6.78 -16.38
CA PHE A 209 2.02 5.40 -15.88
C PHE A 209 2.43 4.35 -16.92
N VAL A 210 1.94 4.47 -18.16
CA VAL A 210 2.17 3.46 -19.22
C VAL A 210 3.65 3.34 -19.56
N ASP A 211 4.34 4.48 -19.75
CA ASP A 211 5.76 4.51 -20.08
C ASP A 211 6.62 3.96 -18.95
N HIS A 212 6.30 4.34 -17.70
CA HIS A 212 7.00 3.84 -16.53
C HIS A 212 6.78 2.33 -16.36
N PHE A 213 5.52 1.86 -16.44
CA PHE A 213 5.22 0.43 -16.32
C PHE A 213 5.89 -0.39 -17.43
N TRP A 214 5.93 0.11 -18.65
CA TRP A 214 6.65 -0.55 -19.74
C TRP A 214 8.16 -0.65 -19.48
N ARG A 215 8.79 0.40 -18.93
CA ARG A 215 10.20 0.36 -18.50
C ARG A 215 10.43 -0.65 -17.40
N PHE A 216 9.54 -0.72 -16.42
CA PHE A 216 9.58 -1.68 -15.34
C PHE A 216 9.48 -3.13 -15.85
N LEU A 217 8.59 -3.43 -16.79
CA LEU A 217 8.44 -4.77 -17.37
C LEU A 217 9.70 -5.28 -18.09
N LYS A 218 10.61 -4.40 -18.52
CA LYS A 218 11.90 -4.78 -19.12
C LYS A 218 12.91 -5.35 -18.11
N LEU A 219 12.71 -5.11 -16.81
CA LEU A 219 13.59 -5.60 -15.76
C LEU A 219 13.67 -7.13 -15.77
N LYS A 220 14.85 -7.65 -15.43
CA LYS A 220 15.05 -9.10 -15.20
C LYS A 220 14.60 -9.48 -13.80
N ARG A 221 15.13 -8.76 -12.82
CA ARG A 221 14.91 -9.02 -11.40
C ARG A 221 14.98 -7.74 -10.61
N MET A 222 14.16 -7.64 -9.59
CA MET A 222 14.20 -6.59 -8.58
C MET A 222 14.16 -7.24 -7.21
N VAL A 223 14.93 -6.73 -6.26
CA VAL A 223 14.87 -7.15 -4.86
C VAL A 223 14.40 -5.98 -4.02
N VAL A 224 13.35 -6.22 -3.25
CA VAL A 224 12.75 -5.26 -2.33
C VAL A 224 12.77 -5.85 -0.93
N GLU A 225 13.04 -5.02 0.06
CA GLU A 225 12.89 -5.37 1.47
C GLU A 225 11.80 -4.52 2.11
N ILE A 226 10.97 -5.16 2.91
CA ILE A 226 10.03 -4.52 3.83
C ILE A 226 10.54 -4.79 5.23
N VAL A 227 10.87 -3.75 5.97
CA VAL A 227 11.28 -3.84 7.37
C VAL A 227 10.10 -3.46 8.24
N ALA A 228 9.58 -4.40 9.04
CA ALA A 228 8.53 -4.12 10.02
C ALA A 228 9.18 -3.67 11.34
N HIS A 229 8.76 -2.51 11.85
CA HIS A 229 9.28 -1.95 13.09
C HIS A 229 8.35 -2.28 14.28
N PRO A 230 8.80 -2.10 15.53
CA PRO A 230 7.97 -2.34 16.69
C PRO A 230 6.62 -1.64 16.59
N ILE A 231 5.58 -2.39 16.91
CA ILE A 231 4.20 -1.91 16.82
C ILE A 231 3.96 -0.77 17.79
N PHE A 232 3.25 0.23 17.34
CA PHE A 232 2.90 1.39 18.11
C PHE A 232 1.46 1.27 18.62
N THR A 233 1.30 1.11 19.93
CA THR A 233 0.00 0.99 20.58
C THR A 233 -0.11 2.04 21.67
N GLU A 234 -0.97 3.04 21.46
CA GLU A 234 -1.28 4.03 22.50
C GLU A 234 -2.81 4.12 22.65
N PRO A 235 -3.31 4.17 23.88
CA PRO A 235 -4.73 4.44 24.14
C PRO A 235 -5.08 5.85 23.64
N LEU A 236 -6.35 6.05 23.25
CA LEU A 236 -6.83 7.35 22.83
C LEU A 236 -6.72 8.35 23.97
N ALA A 237 -5.94 9.41 23.79
CA ALA A 237 -5.77 10.49 24.75
C ALA A 237 -6.93 11.51 24.68
N GLU A 238 -7.15 12.26 25.77
CA GLU A 238 -8.10 13.38 25.76
C GLU A 238 -7.74 14.41 24.67
N ASP A 239 -6.44 14.81 24.58
CA ASP A 239 -5.93 15.59 23.46
C ASP A 239 -5.42 14.68 22.33
N TRP A 240 -6.36 14.02 21.66
CA TRP A 240 -6.05 13.16 20.52
C TRP A 240 -5.45 13.95 19.32
N ILE A 241 -5.62 15.27 19.27
CA ILE A 241 -5.04 16.11 18.22
C ILE A 241 -3.52 16.22 18.43
N GLN A 242 -3.09 16.50 19.66
CA GLN A 242 -1.66 16.52 20.00
C GLN A 242 -1.07 15.12 19.86
N GLN A 243 -1.75 14.08 20.36
CA GLN A 243 -1.35 12.69 20.17
C GLN A 243 -1.12 12.34 18.70
N THR A 244 -2.00 12.76 17.80
CA THR A 244 -1.86 12.56 16.35
C THR A 244 -0.57 13.18 15.81
N ARG A 245 -0.17 14.35 16.31
CA ARG A 245 1.06 15.04 15.90
C ARG A 245 2.31 14.29 16.38
N ASP A 246 2.29 13.87 17.63
CA ASP A 246 3.44 13.20 18.28
C ASP A 246 3.67 11.82 17.68
N VAL A 247 2.61 11.03 17.50
CA VAL A 247 2.66 9.72 16.85
C VAL A 247 3.15 9.84 15.41
N SER A 248 2.63 10.82 14.67
CA SER A 248 3.07 11.07 13.29
C SER A 248 4.56 11.41 13.22
N ALA A 249 5.08 12.23 14.13
CA ALA A 249 6.49 12.63 14.16
C ALA A 249 7.40 11.43 14.50
N ARG A 250 7.04 10.64 15.52
CA ARG A 250 7.79 9.44 15.92
C ARG A 250 7.86 8.39 14.82
N ILE A 251 6.73 8.08 14.19
CA ILE A 251 6.69 7.07 13.12
C ILE A 251 7.45 7.56 11.88
N TYR A 252 7.36 8.84 11.54
CA TYR A 252 8.17 9.43 10.47
C TYR A 252 9.66 9.26 10.74
N GLN A 253 10.11 9.56 11.97
CA GLN A 253 11.51 9.42 12.34
C GLN A 253 12.00 7.97 12.23
N ILE A 254 11.24 7.00 12.75
CA ILE A 254 11.55 5.57 12.64
C ILE A 254 11.72 5.15 11.18
N VAL A 255 10.76 5.49 10.33
CA VAL A 255 10.77 5.09 8.92
C VAL A 255 11.92 5.75 8.17
N ARG A 256 12.16 7.06 8.39
CA ARG A 256 13.20 7.81 7.70
C ARG A 256 14.61 7.36 8.10
N GLU A 257 14.88 7.21 9.40
CA GLU A 257 16.18 6.75 9.89
C GLU A 257 16.54 5.37 9.33
N ASN A 258 15.58 4.44 9.34
CA ASN A 258 15.78 3.11 8.80
C ASN A 258 15.88 3.08 7.26
N TYR A 259 15.35 4.09 6.57
CA TYR A 259 15.48 4.24 5.12
C TYR A 259 16.87 4.74 4.72
N ILE A 260 17.42 5.74 5.44
CA ILE A 260 18.71 6.39 5.10
C ILE A 260 19.91 5.53 5.50
N GLN A 261 19.80 4.70 6.55
CA GLN A 261 20.90 3.83 7.02
C GLN A 261 21.12 2.58 6.16
N SER A 262 20.36 2.41 5.10
CA SER A 262 20.45 1.31 4.15
C SER A 262 21.20 1.74 2.88
#